data_2f4a6fd7d6ff9e94129e8d5d07493d27
#
_entry.id   2f4a6fd7d6ff9e94129e8d5d07493d27
#
_cell.length_a   1.000
_cell.length_b   1.000
_cell.length_c   1.000
_cell.angle_alpha   90.00
_cell.angle_beta   90.00
_cell.angle_gamma   90.00
#
_symmetry.space_group_name_H-M   'P 1'
#
loop_
_entity.id
_entity.type
_entity.pdbx_description
1 polymer ?
#
loop_
_entity_poly.entity_id
_entity_poly.type
_entity_poly.pdbx_seq_one_letter_code
_entity_poly.pdbx_strand_id
1 'polypeptide(L)'
;MAKFLMITATSGTNLELAERFADVAKDKGHRAEIVDLTAMDLPLFTVARSSDPEQSPDVSELTEQMIDADAWIVVAPEYNGSFPPTLNNTIAWLSRDWQNFRKMCTGKPVGLATHSGGGGAHVIMAMRSMFAFLGADVMGRSLTSGRNKDANPETIDAMVDNLAR
;
A
#
# COMPACT_ATOMS: atom_id res chain seq x y z
N MET A 1 -16.53 -13.18 -1.42
CA MET A 1 -15.64 -12.64 -2.49
C MET A 1 -15.23 -11.25 -2.02
N ALA A 2 -13.95 -11.07 -1.70
CA ALA A 2 -13.41 -9.78 -1.26
C ALA A 2 -12.82 -9.00 -2.45
N LYS A 3 -12.73 -7.66 -2.32
CA LYS A 3 -12.03 -6.77 -3.23
C LYS A 3 -10.72 -6.30 -2.59
N PHE A 4 -9.60 -6.66 -3.19
CA PHE A 4 -8.27 -6.27 -2.76
C PHE A 4 -7.75 -5.09 -3.57
N LEU A 5 -7.04 -4.18 -2.92
CA LEU A 5 -6.22 -3.17 -3.57
C LEU A 5 -4.75 -3.41 -3.20
N MET A 6 -3.93 -3.75 -4.18
CA MET A 6 -2.48 -3.80 -4.06
C MET A 6 -1.92 -2.43 -4.36
N ILE A 7 -1.22 -1.84 -3.39
CA ILE A 7 -0.66 -0.49 -3.49
C ILE A 7 0.86 -0.63 -3.50
N THR A 8 1.50 -0.32 -4.61
CA THR A 8 2.97 -0.33 -4.70
C THR A 8 3.55 1.08 -4.68
N ALA A 9 4.58 1.27 -3.85
CA ALA A 9 5.26 2.57 -3.71
C ALA A 9 6.39 2.78 -4.73
N THR A 10 6.74 1.75 -5.50
CA THR A 10 7.72 1.80 -6.60
C THR A 10 7.35 0.80 -7.67
N SER A 11 7.76 1.09 -8.91
CA SER A 11 7.75 0.14 -10.03
C SER A 11 8.80 -0.99 -9.84
N GLY A 12 8.95 -1.86 -10.82
CA GLY A 12 9.92 -2.95 -10.82
C GLY A 12 9.57 -4.05 -9.82
N THR A 13 10.54 -4.60 -9.10
CA THR A 13 10.39 -5.82 -8.30
C THR A 13 9.29 -5.74 -7.23
N ASN A 14 9.00 -4.56 -6.69
CA ASN A 14 7.89 -4.41 -5.75
C ASN A 14 6.54 -4.39 -6.47
N LEU A 15 6.46 -3.88 -7.69
CA LEU A 15 5.28 -4.03 -8.53
C LEU A 15 5.05 -5.51 -8.91
N GLU A 16 6.10 -6.24 -9.33
CA GLU A 16 6.02 -7.67 -9.59
C GLU A 16 5.54 -8.46 -8.35
N LEU A 17 5.98 -8.05 -7.15
CA LEU A 17 5.50 -8.65 -5.90
C LEU A 17 4.02 -8.34 -5.66
N ALA A 18 3.55 -7.13 -5.96
CA ALA A 18 2.13 -6.76 -5.89
C ALA A 18 1.29 -7.57 -6.89
N GLU A 19 1.80 -7.79 -8.10
CA GLU A 19 1.17 -8.64 -9.12
C GLU A 19 1.00 -10.08 -8.63
N ARG A 20 2.01 -10.67 -7.98
CA ARG A 20 1.92 -12.01 -7.38
C ARG A 20 0.82 -12.11 -6.32
N PHE A 21 0.65 -11.09 -5.49
CA PHE A 21 -0.47 -11.03 -4.54
C PHE A 21 -1.82 -10.94 -5.25
N ALA A 22 -1.90 -10.13 -6.31
CA ALA A 22 -3.12 -9.96 -7.10
C ALA A 22 -3.52 -11.27 -7.79
N ASP A 23 -2.56 -12.01 -8.35
CA ASP A 23 -2.81 -13.29 -9.02
C ASP A 23 -3.32 -14.33 -8.02
N VAL A 24 -2.69 -14.46 -6.85
CA VAL A 24 -3.17 -15.37 -5.78
C VAL A 24 -4.59 -14.99 -5.32
N ALA A 25 -4.89 -13.69 -5.17
CA ALA A 25 -6.24 -13.27 -4.81
C ALA A 25 -7.27 -13.65 -5.89
N LYS A 26 -6.95 -13.46 -7.18
CA LYS A 26 -7.80 -13.85 -8.31
C LYS A 26 -7.99 -15.34 -8.39
N ASP A 27 -6.92 -16.14 -8.23
CA ASP A 27 -6.98 -17.60 -8.23
C ASP A 27 -7.88 -18.16 -7.12
N LYS A 28 -7.99 -17.43 -6.01
CA LYS A 28 -8.91 -17.72 -4.89
C LYS A 28 -10.34 -17.19 -5.11
N GLY A 29 -10.64 -16.61 -6.27
CA GLY A 29 -11.97 -16.08 -6.61
C GLY A 29 -12.28 -14.70 -6.02
N HIS A 30 -11.28 -13.95 -5.60
CA HIS A 30 -11.42 -12.56 -5.19
C HIS A 30 -11.21 -11.58 -6.35
N ARG A 31 -11.59 -10.31 -6.16
CA ARG A 31 -11.21 -9.22 -7.07
C ARG A 31 -9.88 -8.62 -6.59
N ALA A 32 -9.02 -8.23 -7.50
CA ALA A 32 -7.75 -7.59 -7.18
C ALA A 32 -7.42 -6.51 -8.21
N GLU A 33 -7.15 -5.32 -7.73
CA GLU A 33 -6.67 -4.17 -8.49
C GLU A 33 -5.27 -3.78 -7.99
N ILE A 34 -4.46 -3.17 -8.86
CA ILE A 34 -3.11 -2.73 -8.51
C ILE A 34 -3.02 -1.24 -8.82
N VAL A 35 -2.48 -0.48 -7.87
CA VAL A 35 -2.12 0.93 -8.05
C VAL A 35 -0.62 1.08 -7.86
N ASP A 36 0.06 1.54 -8.91
CA ASP A 36 1.45 2.00 -8.82
C ASP A 36 1.47 3.50 -8.52
N LEU A 37 1.86 3.86 -7.30
CA LEU A 37 1.91 5.25 -6.86
C LEU A 37 2.93 6.08 -7.64
N THR A 38 3.93 5.44 -8.28
CA THR A 38 4.90 6.16 -9.11
C THR A 38 4.30 6.59 -10.45
N ALA A 39 3.34 5.84 -10.97
CA ALA A 39 2.66 6.18 -12.22
C ALA A 39 1.73 7.38 -12.09
N MET A 40 1.33 7.72 -10.86
CA MET A 40 0.48 8.90 -10.60
C MET A 40 1.24 10.22 -10.73
N ASP A 41 2.57 10.21 -10.62
CA ASP A 41 3.45 11.39 -10.70
C ASP A 41 2.96 12.58 -9.87
N LEU A 42 2.51 12.32 -8.64
CA LEU A 42 1.97 13.34 -7.76
C LEU A 42 3.05 14.37 -7.38
N PRO A 43 2.77 15.67 -7.50
CA PRO A 43 3.72 16.70 -7.10
C PRO A 43 4.04 16.56 -5.59
N LEU A 44 5.23 16.98 -5.19
CA LEU A 44 5.59 17.00 -3.76
C LEU A 44 4.57 17.83 -2.99
N PHE A 45 3.98 17.21 -1.96
CA PHE A 45 3.04 17.89 -1.07
C PHE A 45 3.74 19.02 -0.32
N THR A 46 3.16 20.19 -0.41
CA THR A 46 3.51 21.35 0.42
C THR A 46 2.23 22.09 0.83
N VAL A 47 2.26 22.79 1.95
CA VAL A 47 1.12 23.61 2.39
C VAL A 47 0.71 24.62 1.32
N ALA A 48 1.68 25.25 0.65
CA ALA A 48 1.41 26.21 -0.43
C ALA A 48 0.65 25.55 -1.58
N ARG A 49 1.13 24.41 -2.10
CA ARG A 49 0.46 23.67 -3.18
C ARG A 49 -0.91 23.18 -2.76
N SER A 50 -1.02 22.67 -1.55
CA SER A 50 -2.29 22.11 -1.07
C SER A 50 -3.38 23.18 -0.89
N SER A 51 -3.00 24.44 -0.78
CA SER A 51 -3.93 25.60 -0.70
C SER A 51 -4.28 26.19 -2.06
N ASP A 52 -3.61 25.77 -3.12
CA ASP A 52 -3.81 26.25 -4.48
C ASP A 52 -4.52 25.17 -5.32
N PRO A 53 -5.77 25.39 -5.73
CA PRO A 53 -6.52 24.42 -6.52
C PRO A 53 -5.87 24.05 -7.86
N GLU A 54 -5.10 24.97 -8.46
CA GLU A 54 -4.43 24.72 -9.75
C GLU A 54 -3.18 23.85 -9.61
N GLN A 55 -2.60 23.80 -8.41
CA GLN A 55 -1.41 22.99 -8.09
C GLN A 55 -1.74 21.69 -7.35
N SER A 56 -2.98 21.54 -6.90
CA SER A 56 -3.44 20.34 -6.20
C SER A 56 -3.79 19.24 -7.19
N PRO A 57 -3.18 18.04 -7.08
CA PRO A 57 -3.57 16.93 -7.93
C PRO A 57 -4.96 16.42 -7.58
N ASP A 58 -5.65 15.87 -8.56
CA ASP A 58 -6.86 15.08 -8.31
C ASP A 58 -6.48 13.68 -7.84
N VAL A 59 -6.90 13.33 -6.64
CA VAL A 59 -6.70 12.00 -6.03
C VAL A 59 -8.03 11.31 -5.74
N SER A 60 -9.12 11.77 -6.33
CA SER A 60 -10.48 11.26 -6.08
C SER A 60 -10.62 9.80 -6.48
N GLU A 61 -10.11 9.40 -7.64
CA GLU A 61 -10.15 8.03 -8.12
C GLU A 61 -9.42 7.07 -7.15
N LEU A 62 -8.22 7.43 -6.73
CA LEU A 62 -7.47 6.63 -5.74
C LEU A 62 -8.23 6.56 -4.40
N THR A 63 -8.81 7.66 -3.95
CA THR A 63 -9.61 7.70 -2.73
C THR A 63 -10.79 6.73 -2.81
N GLU A 64 -11.52 6.73 -3.92
CA GLU A 64 -12.65 5.82 -4.14
C GLU A 64 -12.20 4.36 -4.19
N GLN A 65 -11.12 4.04 -4.91
CA GLN A 65 -10.56 2.69 -4.96
C GLN A 65 -10.16 2.20 -3.57
N MET A 66 -9.51 3.04 -2.76
CA MET A 66 -9.09 2.71 -1.41
C MET A 66 -10.28 2.53 -0.45
N ILE A 67 -11.34 3.32 -0.59
CA ILE A 67 -12.57 3.17 0.20
C ILE A 67 -13.29 1.87 -0.17
N ASP A 68 -13.44 1.60 -1.47
CA ASP A 68 -14.22 0.48 -2.01
C ASP A 68 -13.54 -0.89 -1.80
N ALA A 69 -12.23 -0.92 -1.64
CA ALA A 69 -11.51 -2.16 -1.34
C ALA A 69 -11.82 -2.67 0.08
N ASP A 70 -12.05 -3.98 0.21
CA ASP A 70 -12.25 -4.64 1.51
C ASP A 70 -10.93 -4.74 2.30
N ALA A 71 -9.80 -4.87 1.61
CA ALA A 71 -8.47 -4.95 2.22
C ALA A 71 -7.39 -4.37 1.30
N TRP A 72 -6.29 -3.90 1.90
CA TRP A 72 -5.11 -3.45 1.14
C TRP A 72 -3.92 -4.37 1.39
N ILE A 73 -3.08 -4.50 0.34
CA ILE A 73 -1.73 -5.02 0.48
C ILE A 73 -0.77 -3.94 -0.01
N VAL A 74 0.02 -3.40 0.92
CA VAL A 74 0.97 -2.32 0.63
C VAL A 74 2.36 -2.91 0.45
N VAL A 75 2.95 -2.63 -0.71
CA VAL A 75 4.25 -3.18 -1.12
C VAL A 75 5.23 -2.02 -1.34
N ALA A 76 6.33 -2.00 -0.60
CA ALA A 76 7.31 -0.92 -0.71
C ALA A 76 8.73 -1.41 -0.42
N PRO A 77 9.75 -0.94 -1.17
CA PRO A 77 11.14 -1.20 -0.82
C PRO A 77 11.58 -0.40 0.41
N GLU A 78 12.69 -0.83 1.01
CA GLU A 78 13.34 -0.06 2.06
C GLU A 78 14.27 0.99 1.46
N TYR A 79 13.98 2.27 1.72
CA TYR A 79 14.83 3.41 1.39
C TYR A 79 15.30 4.07 2.69
N ASN A 80 16.61 3.97 2.97
CA ASN A 80 17.22 4.58 4.16
C ASN A 80 16.50 4.22 5.50
N GLY A 81 16.12 2.94 5.64
CA GLY A 81 15.43 2.44 6.84
C GLY A 81 13.94 2.83 6.93
N SER A 82 13.33 3.30 5.84
CA SER A 82 11.93 3.70 5.77
C SER A 82 11.31 3.33 4.43
N PHE A 83 10.08 3.73 4.20
CA PHE A 83 9.38 3.60 2.91
C PHE A 83 9.74 4.75 1.96
N PRO A 84 9.55 4.56 0.63
CA PRO A 84 9.82 5.58 -0.38
C PRO A 84 9.01 6.87 -0.16
N PRO A 85 9.56 8.04 -0.58
CA PRO A 85 8.84 9.33 -0.51
C PRO A 85 7.47 9.30 -1.18
N THR A 86 7.30 8.54 -2.27
CA THR A 86 6.04 8.38 -2.99
C THR A 86 4.90 7.93 -2.09
N LEU A 87 5.13 6.97 -1.19
CA LEU A 87 4.10 6.50 -0.27
C LEU A 87 3.65 7.61 0.69
N ASN A 88 4.59 8.27 1.36
CA ASN A 88 4.24 9.34 2.30
C ASN A 88 3.63 10.55 1.60
N ASN A 89 4.13 10.89 0.41
CA ASN A 89 3.59 11.98 -0.40
C ASN A 89 2.13 11.72 -0.79
N THR A 90 1.82 10.51 -1.24
CA THR A 90 0.45 10.11 -1.57
C THR A 90 -0.47 10.19 -0.36
N ILE A 91 -0.04 9.66 0.80
CA ILE A 91 -0.82 9.74 2.04
C ILE A 91 -1.06 11.21 2.44
N ALA A 92 -0.07 12.09 2.26
CA ALA A 92 -0.23 13.52 2.55
C ALA A 92 -1.29 14.18 1.65
N TRP A 93 -1.33 13.85 0.36
CA TRP A 93 -2.35 14.34 -0.56
C TRP A 93 -3.75 13.80 -0.23
N LEU A 94 -3.88 12.51 0.05
CA LEU A 94 -5.15 11.88 0.44
C LEU A 94 -5.72 12.46 1.72
N SER A 95 -4.85 12.79 2.69
CA SER A 95 -5.27 13.31 4.01
C SER A 95 -5.88 14.71 3.99
N ARG A 96 -5.84 15.43 2.84
CA ARG A 96 -6.53 16.72 2.69
C ARG A 96 -8.04 16.61 2.82
N ASP A 97 -8.62 15.55 2.29
CA ASP A 97 -10.02 15.22 2.52
C ASP A 97 -10.14 14.35 3.77
N TRP A 98 -10.14 15.03 4.91
CA TRP A 98 -10.13 14.36 6.21
C TRP A 98 -11.29 13.40 6.42
N GLN A 99 -12.47 13.69 5.90
CA GLN A 99 -13.65 12.85 6.09
C GLN A 99 -13.50 11.52 5.32
N ASN A 100 -13.16 11.58 4.04
CA ASN A 100 -12.91 10.41 3.22
C ASN A 100 -11.65 9.67 3.67
N PHE A 101 -10.61 10.38 4.10
CA PHE A 101 -9.40 9.79 4.63
C PHE A 101 -9.67 8.94 5.88
N ARG A 102 -10.46 9.44 6.82
CA ARG A 102 -10.88 8.67 8.01
C ARG A 102 -11.74 7.46 7.64
N LYS A 103 -12.69 7.63 6.72
CA LYS A 103 -13.52 6.55 6.19
C LYS A 103 -12.68 5.47 5.51
N MET A 104 -11.67 5.87 4.77
CA MET A 104 -10.76 4.99 4.04
C MET A 104 -9.90 4.15 4.99
N CYS A 105 -9.31 4.76 6.02
CA CYS A 105 -8.30 4.14 6.88
C CYS A 105 -8.89 3.37 8.07
N THR A 106 -9.96 3.88 8.70
CA THR A 106 -10.44 3.35 9.99
C THR A 106 -10.92 1.91 9.86
N GLY A 107 -10.27 0.99 10.58
CA GLY A 107 -10.59 -0.44 10.57
C GLY A 107 -10.28 -1.15 9.25
N LYS A 108 -9.56 -0.51 8.30
CA LYS A 108 -9.18 -1.13 7.04
C LYS A 108 -8.15 -2.24 7.28
N PRO A 109 -8.42 -3.49 6.89
CA PRO A 109 -7.43 -4.57 6.95
C PRO A 109 -6.25 -4.29 6.01
N VAL A 110 -5.02 -4.32 6.54
CA VAL A 110 -3.81 -4.00 5.76
C VAL A 110 -2.74 -5.07 5.94
N GLY A 111 -2.31 -5.68 4.84
CA GLY A 111 -1.11 -6.50 4.74
C GLY A 111 0.09 -5.68 4.27
N LEU A 112 1.28 -6.01 4.79
CA LEU A 112 2.52 -5.32 4.43
C LEU A 112 3.50 -6.28 3.79
N ALA A 113 4.10 -5.86 2.67
CA ALA A 113 5.12 -6.64 1.98
C ALA A 113 6.26 -5.75 1.47
N THR A 114 7.42 -6.35 1.27
CA THR A 114 8.60 -5.67 0.73
C THR A 114 9.49 -6.61 -0.06
N HIS A 115 10.08 -6.10 -1.14
CA HIS A 115 11.31 -6.62 -1.71
C HIS A 115 12.42 -5.59 -1.52
N SER A 116 13.42 -5.93 -0.70
CA SER A 116 14.48 -4.99 -0.29
C SER A 116 15.84 -5.66 -0.19
N GLY A 117 16.88 -4.98 -0.59
CA GLY A 117 18.28 -5.46 -0.53
C GLY A 117 18.79 -5.68 0.90
N GLY A 118 18.30 -4.91 1.87
CA GLY A 118 18.70 -4.96 3.30
C GLY A 118 17.79 -5.82 4.19
N GLY A 119 16.90 -6.64 3.62
CA GLY A 119 16.00 -7.52 4.36
C GLY A 119 14.65 -6.91 4.74
N GLY A 120 14.48 -5.60 4.65
CA GLY A 120 13.19 -4.91 4.72
C GLY A 120 12.53 -4.83 6.10
N ALA A 121 13.24 -5.13 7.18
CA ALA A 121 12.65 -5.10 8.51
C ALA A 121 12.24 -3.68 8.92
N HIS A 122 13.05 -2.68 8.61
CA HIS A 122 12.77 -1.29 8.99
C HIS A 122 11.58 -0.71 8.20
N VAL A 123 11.49 -0.96 6.90
CA VAL A 123 10.35 -0.48 6.11
C VAL A 123 9.03 -1.11 6.57
N ILE A 124 9.02 -2.40 6.92
CA ILE A 124 7.84 -3.06 7.49
C ILE A 124 7.43 -2.39 8.81
N MET A 125 8.38 -2.10 9.69
CA MET A 125 8.09 -1.42 10.96
C MET A 125 7.59 0.02 10.74
N ALA A 126 8.20 0.77 9.82
CA ALA A 126 7.79 2.12 9.48
C ALA A 126 6.36 2.15 8.91
N MET A 127 6.05 1.28 7.94
CA MET A 127 4.70 1.16 7.38
C MET A 127 3.68 0.73 8.44
N ARG A 128 4.03 -0.24 9.29
CA ARG A 128 3.16 -0.70 10.38
C ARG A 128 2.80 0.45 11.33
N SER A 129 3.80 1.21 11.75
CA SER A 129 3.58 2.38 12.61
C SER A 129 2.67 3.42 11.95
N MET A 130 2.92 3.74 10.68
CA MET A 130 2.13 4.71 9.93
C MET A 130 0.68 4.27 9.77
N PHE A 131 0.42 3.08 9.24
CA PHE A 131 -0.94 2.62 8.99
C PHE A 131 -1.73 2.37 10.27
N ALA A 132 -1.09 1.86 11.33
CA ALA A 132 -1.72 1.74 12.65
C ALA A 132 -2.09 3.12 13.24
N PHE A 133 -1.22 4.13 13.10
CA PHE A 133 -1.53 5.50 13.50
C PHE A 133 -2.72 6.07 12.73
N LEU A 134 -2.85 5.73 11.44
CA LEU A 134 -3.99 6.15 10.61
C LEU A 134 -5.31 5.43 10.95
N GLY A 135 -5.26 4.42 11.81
CA GLY A 135 -6.42 3.66 12.30
C GLY A 135 -6.73 2.39 11.52
N ALA A 136 -5.80 1.92 10.68
CA ALA A 136 -5.95 0.66 9.96
C ALA A 136 -5.65 -0.56 10.85
N ASP A 137 -6.29 -1.67 10.55
CA ASP A 137 -6.04 -2.98 11.17
C ASP A 137 -4.88 -3.68 10.47
N VAL A 138 -3.66 -3.36 10.90
CA VAL A 138 -2.45 -3.89 10.28
C VAL A 138 -2.20 -5.32 10.70
N MET A 139 -2.26 -6.24 9.73
CA MET A 139 -2.05 -7.67 9.97
C MET A 139 -0.67 -7.95 10.61
N GLY A 140 -0.62 -8.85 11.59
CA GLY A 140 0.62 -9.21 12.30
C GLY A 140 1.69 -9.82 11.39
N ARG A 141 1.28 -10.72 10.47
CA ARG A 141 2.19 -11.31 9.48
C ARG A 141 2.48 -10.31 8.37
N SER A 142 3.74 -10.21 7.98
CA SER A 142 4.20 -9.46 6.80
C SER A 142 5.09 -10.35 5.94
N LEU A 143 5.27 -9.98 4.67
CA LEU A 143 6.18 -10.67 3.76
C LEU A 143 7.42 -9.82 3.51
N THR A 144 8.58 -10.44 3.71
CA THR A 144 9.88 -9.85 3.32
C THR A 144 10.57 -10.74 2.32
N SER A 145 11.03 -10.15 1.23
CA SER A 145 11.87 -10.77 0.21
C SER A 145 13.04 -9.86 -0.16
N GLY A 146 13.98 -10.37 -0.91
CA GLY A 146 15.15 -9.60 -1.29
C GLY A 146 16.08 -10.41 -2.19
N ARG A 147 17.24 -9.86 -2.52
CA ARG A 147 18.18 -10.43 -3.49
C ARG A 147 18.52 -11.92 -3.24
N ASN A 148 18.60 -12.35 -1.98
CA ASN A 148 18.97 -13.71 -1.57
C ASN A 148 17.84 -14.45 -0.86
N LYS A 149 16.62 -13.95 -0.93
CA LYS A 149 15.45 -14.53 -0.27
C LYS A 149 14.21 -14.27 -1.12
N ASP A 150 13.75 -15.27 -1.81
CA ASP A 150 12.53 -15.18 -2.59
C ASP A 150 11.30 -14.94 -1.71
N ALA A 151 10.29 -14.30 -2.29
CA ALA A 151 9.00 -14.16 -1.64
C ALA A 151 8.36 -15.55 -1.48
N ASN A 152 8.11 -15.95 -0.24
CA ASN A 152 7.56 -17.27 0.07
C ASN A 152 6.08 -17.36 -0.38
N PRO A 153 5.74 -18.27 -1.31
CA PRO A 153 4.37 -18.40 -1.83
C PRO A 153 3.35 -18.73 -0.74
N GLU A 154 3.69 -19.58 0.23
CA GLU A 154 2.79 -19.93 1.34
C GLU A 154 2.48 -18.70 2.22
N THR A 155 3.42 -17.76 2.34
CA THR A 155 3.16 -16.52 3.06
C THR A 155 2.22 -15.61 2.28
N ILE A 156 2.37 -15.50 0.95
CA ILE A 156 1.44 -14.76 0.09
C ILE A 156 0.03 -15.33 0.24
N ASP A 157 -0.09 -16.64 0.09
CA ASP A 157 -1.34 -17.38 0.19
C ASP A 157 -2.04 -17.16 1.54
N ALA A 158 -1.32 -17.33 2.64
CA ALA A 158 -1.84 -17.13 3.98
C ALA A 158 -2.20 -15.66 4.27
N MET A 159 -1.50 -14.70 3.69
CA MET A 159 -1.83 -13.28 3.83
C MET A 159 -3.14 -12.94 3.12
N VAL A 160 -3.33 -13.44 1.90
CA VAL A 160 -4.59 -13.25 1.15
C VAL A 160 -5.76 -13.89 1.90
N ASP A 161 -5.63 -15.14 2.38
CA ASP A 161 -6.70 -15.82 3.13
C ASP A 161 -7.08 -15.08 4.42
N ASN A 162 -6.11 -14.54 5.13
CA ASN A 162 -6.38 -13.82 6.38
C ASN A 162 -7.03 -12.44 6.15
N LEU A 163 -6.70 -11.78 5.06
CA LEU A 163 -7.27 -10.46 4.73
C LEU A 163 -8.65 -10.56 4.07
N ALA A 164 -9.03 -11.72 3.53
CA ALA A 164 -10.32 -11.96 2.89
C ALA A 164 -11.47 -12.29 3.88
N ARG A 165 -11.18 -12.35 5.19
CA ARG A 165 -12.13 -12.76 6.25
C ARG A 165 -13.11 -11.67 6.63
#